data_439a20daceb2f2d1ff150764840734e7
#
_entry.id   439a20daceb2f2d1ff150764840734e7
#
_cell.length_a   1.000
_cell.length_b   1.000
_cell.length_c   1.000
_cell.angle_alpha   90.00
_cell.angle_beta   90.00
_cell.angle_gamma   90.00
#
_symmetry.space_group_name_H-M   'P 1'
#
loop_
_entity.id
_entity.type
_entity.pdbx_description
1 polymer ?
#
loop_
_entity_poly.entity_id
_entity_poly.type
_entity_poly.pdbx_seq_one_letter_code
_entity_poly.pdbx_strand_id
1 'polypeptide(L)'
;VDEVSERIHRAAEELLEERGIDGVQVREVAERAETSTMGVYSRFGGKSGLLDQLYIRGFERLVEAAKPIQGIGEPGEELERMAEAYRAHAHRWPRHYDLMFGRGVPGFEPSGEARGTALAGFQVWVDSVERATKAGLLSGNALENAFRLWALNHGYVSLELIDMAPKGSKRALRQRHRVAFRAFLSGLEASERS
;
A
#
# COMPACT_ATOMS: atom_id res chain seq x y z
N VAL A 1 -17.78 -3.31 -15.34
CA VAL A 1 -18.16 -4.02 -14.10
C VAL A 1 -19.67 -3.86 -13.97
N ASP A 2 -20.42 -4.95 -13.68
CA ASP A 2 -21.87 -4.83 -13.46
C ASP A 2 -22.17 -4.34 -12.04
N GLU A 3 -23.37 -3.79 -11.82
CA GLU A 3 -23.82 -3.23 -10.53
C GLU A 3 -23.74 -4.25 -9.38
N VAL A 4 -24.01 -5.53 -9.68
CA VAL A 4 -23.93 -6.62 -8.68
C VAL A 4 -22.47 -6.86 -8.27
N SER A 5 -21.53 -6.85 -9.21
CA SER A 5 -20.10 -6.97 -8.93
C SER A 5 -19.59 -5.82 -8.05
N GLU A 6 -20.06 -4.58 -8.30
CA GLU A 6 -19.71 -3.44 -7.47
C GLU A 6 -20.26 -3.55 -6.04
N ARG A 7 -21.50 -4.05 -5.87
CA ARG A 7 -22.06 -4.30 -4.53
C ARG A 7 -21.27 -5.38 -3.79
N ILE A 8 -20.92 -6.48 -4.47
CA ILE A 8 -20.13 -7.57 -3.88
C ILE A 8 -18.75 -7.04 -3.45
N HIS A 9 -18.08 -6.26 -4.31
CA HIS A 9 -16.78 -5.70 -3.99
C HIS A 9 -16.85 -4.76 -2.78
N ARG A 10 -17.83 -3.85 -2.75
CA ARG A 10 -18.06 -2.94 -1.61
C ARG A 10 -18.33 -3.70 -0.32
N ALA A 11 -19.21 -4.71 -0.36
CA ALA A 11 -19.52 -5.55 0.80
C ALA A 11 -18.27 -6.27 1.34
N ALA A 12 -17.41 -6.77 0.44
CA ALA A 12 -16.15 -7.41 0.81
C ALA A 12 -15.17 -6.42 1.44
N GLU A 13 -15.05 -5.18 0.91
CA GLU A 13 -14.24 -4.12 1.50
C GLU A 13 -14.70 -3.75 2.92
N GLU A 14 -15.99 -3.55 3.11
CA GLU A 14 -16.57 -3.23 4.42
C GLU A 14 -16.28 -4.34 5.43
N LEU A 15 -16.49 -5.61 5.05
CA LEU A 15 -16.20 -6.75 5.91
C LEU A 15 -14.70 -6.87 6.24
N LEU A 16 -13.82 -6.59 5.28
CA LEU A 16 -12.39 -6.55 5.51
C LEU A 16 -12.03 -5.49 6.56
N GLU A 17 -12.54 -4.26 6.43
CA GLU A 17 -12.21 -3.18 7.36
C GLU A 17 -12.85 -3.38 8.75
N GLU A 18 -14.05 -3.96 8.83
CA GLU A 18 -14.72 -4.23 10.09
C GLU A 18 -14.09 -5.39 10.87
N ARG A 19 -13.78 -6.50 10.20
CA ARG A 19 -13.45 -7.78 10.83
C ARG A 19 -12.13 -8.41 10.37
N GLY A 20 -11.40 -7.73 9.48
CA GLY A 20 -10.18 -8.27 8.89
C GLY A 20 -10.46 -9.38 7.88
N ILE A 21 -9.40 -10.06 7.49
CA ILE A 21 -9.43 -11.09 6.43
C ILE A 21 -10.40 -12.24 6.77
N ASP A 22 -10.51 -12.61 8.04
CA ASP A 22 -11.43 -13.67 8.50
C ASP A 22 -12.90 -13.30 8.32
N GLY A 23 -13.23 -12.02 8.31
CA GLY A 23 -14.57 -11.50 8.05
C GLY A 23 -15.00 -11.62 6.58
N VAL A 24 -14.07 -11.78 5.64
CA VAL A 24 -14.37 -11.91 4.21
C VAL A 24 -14.80 -13.35 3.92
N GLN A 25 -16.08 -13.67 4.22
CA GLN A 25 -16.69 -14.97 3.95
C GLN A 25 -17.74 -14.83 2.86
N VAL A 26 -17.75 -15.75 1.87
CA VAL A 26 -18.65 -15.71 0.71
C VAL A 26 -20.12 -15.51 1.11
N ARG A 27 -20.57 -16.18 2.18
CA ARG A 27 -21.95 -16.09 2.67
C ARG A 27 -22.27 -14.69 3.20
N GLU A 28 -21.39 -14.11 4.02
CA GLU A 28 -21.57 -12.77 4.60
C GLU A 28 -21.49 -11.67 3.54
N VAL A 29 -20.57 -11.84 2.58
CA VAL A 29 -20.47 -10.93 1.42
C VAL A 29 -21.74 -10.99 0.58
N ALA A 30 -22.27 -12.19 0.28
CA ALA A 30 -23.50 -12.35 -0.48
C ALA A 30 -24.71 -11.71 0.22
N GLU A 31 -24.85 -11.92 1.54
CA GLU A 31 -25.91 -11.32 2.34
C GLU A 31 -25.84 -9.80 2.33
N ARG A 32 -24.66 -9.22 2.59
CA ARG A 32 -24.46 -7.75 2.61
C ARG A 32 -24.61 -7.10 1.23
N ALA A 33 -24.24 -7.82 0.16
CA ALA A 33 -24.38 -7.37 -1.23
C ALA A 33 -25.79 -7.60 -1.80
N GLU A 34 -26.72 -8.12 -1.01
CA GLU A 34 -28.09 -8.48 -1.44
C GLU A 34 -28.07 -9.37 -2.70
N THR A 35 -27.25 -10.43 -2.67
CA THR A 35 -27.11 -11.39 -3.76
C THR A 35 -27.02 -12.83 -3.22
N SER A 36 -26.97 -13.82 -4.12
CA SER A 36 -26.75 -15.22 -3.72
C SER A 36 -25.24 -15.55 -3.64
N THR A 37 -24.90 -16.58 -2.88
CA THR A 37 -23.52 -17.13 -2.87
C THR A 37 -23.09 -17.57 -4.27
N MET A 38 -24.02 -18.10 -5.09
CA MET A 38 -23.75 -18.43 -6.49
C MET A 38 -23.37 -17.17 -7.30
N GLY A 39 -24.02 -16.03 -7.01
CA GLY A 39 -23.68 -14.73 -7.62
C GLY A 39 -22.25 -14.28 -7.29
N VAL A 40 -21.75 -14.56 -6.08
CA VAL A 40 -20.37 -14.33 -5.69
C VAL A 40 -19.42 -15.30 -6.40
N TYR A 41 -19.73 -16.60 -6.38
CA TYR A 41 -18.86 -17.59 -7.06
C TYR A 41 -18.73 -17.34 -8.57
N SER A 42 -19.82 -16.99 -9.25
CA SER A 42 -19.80 -16.76 -10.70
C SER A 42 -18.97 -15.55 -11.12
N ARG A 43 -18.81 -14.55 -10.24
CA ARG A 43 -18.10 -13.29 -10.55
C ARG A 43 -16.67 -13.24 -10.01
N PHE A 44 -16.47 -13.81 -8.83
CA PHE A 44 -15.22 -13.72 -8.08
C PHE A 44 -14.55 -15.07 -7.84
N GLY A 45 -15.19 -16.19 -8.18
CA GLY A 45 -14.63 -17.53 -7.94
C GLY A 45 -14.58 -17.94 -6.45
N GLY A 46 -15.24 -17.18 -5.57
CA GLY A 46 -15.28 -17.44 -4.12
C GLY A 46 -14.33 -16.55 -3.30
N LYS A 47 -13.96 -17.00 -2.10
CA LYS A 47 -13.18 -16.21 -1.14
C LYS A 47 -11.82 -15.78 -1.71
N SER A 48 -11.11 -16.66 -2.40
CA SER A 48 -9.78 -16.35 -2.96
C SER A 48 -9.86 -15.20 -3.96
N GLY A 49 -10.83 -15.22 -4.88
CA GLY A 49 -11.00 -14.14 -5.84
C GLY A 49 -11.50 -12.83 -5.21
N LEU A 50 -12.29 -12.89 -4.13
CA LEU A 50 -12.64 -11.70 -3.35
C LEU A 50 -11.39 -11.07 -2.73
N LEU A 51 -10.53 -11.87 -2.10
CA LEU A 51 -9.28 -11.40 -1.52
C LEU A 51 -8.33 -10.84 -2.59
N ASP A 52 -8.31 -11.46 -3.77
CA ASP A 52 -7.49 -11.01 -4.90
C ASP A 52 -7.91 -9.61 -5.38
N GLN A 53 -9.21 -9.37 -5.52
CA GLN A 53 -9.72 -8.05 -5.87
C GLN A 53 -9.47 -7.00 -4.78
N LEU A 54 -9.59 -7.37 -3.51
CA LEU A 54 -9.27 -6.49 -2.39
C LEU A 54 -7.77 -6.15 -2.34
N TYR A 55 -6.90 -7.11 -2.65
CA TYR A 55 -5.47 -6.92 -2.76
C TYR A 55 -5.12 -5.93 -3.89
N ILE A 56 -5.69 -6.13 -5.09
CA ILE A 56 -5.57 -5.21 -6.22
C ILE A 56 -5.99 -3.81 -5.81
N ARG A 57 -7.17 -3.68 -5.20
CA ARG A 57 -7.72 -2.38 -4.78
C ARG A 57 -6.83 -1.65 -3.77
N GLY A 58 -6.20 -2.39 -2.86
CA GLY A 58 -5.23 -1.83 -1.91
C GLY A 58 -4.06 -1.14 -2.62
N PHE A 59 -3.46 -1.79 -3.61
CA PHE A 59 -2.37 -1.21 -4.40
C PHE A 59 -2.81 -0.09 -5.34
N GLU A 60 -3.98 -0.21 -5.96
CA GLU A 60 -4.54 0.88 -6.77
C GLU A 60 -4.71 2.18 -5.96
N ARG A 61 -5.28 2.07 -4.75
CA ARG A 61 -5.42 3.22 -3.85
C ARG A 61 -4.08 3.82 -3.44
N LEU A 62 -3.07 2.98 -3.26
CA LEU A 62 -1.72 3.44 -2.94
C LEU A 62 -1.12 4.22 -4.12
N VAL A 63 -1.29 3.74 -5.35
CA VAL A 63 -0.89 4.44 -6.57
C VAL A 63 -1.71 5.73 -6.75
N GLU A 64 -3.02 5.70 -6.54
CA GLU A 64 -3.88 6.88 -6.60
C GLU A 64 -3.44 7.98 -5.62
N ALA A 65 -3.00 7.60 -4.42
CA ALA A 65 -2.49 8.54 -3.43
C ALA A 65 -1.14 9.18 -3.83
N ALA A 66 -0.34 8.50 -4.64
CA ALA A 66 0.95 9.00 -5.14
C ALA A 66 0.81 9.90 -6.38
N LYS A 67 -0.19 9.65 -7.25
CA LYS A 67 -0.38 10.40 -8.53
C LYS A 67 -0.32 11.92 -8.40
N PRO A 68 -1.00 12.58 -7.43
CA PRO A 68 -0.97 14.05 -7.31
C PRO A 68 0.37 14.59 -6.78
N ILE A 69 1.32 13.71 -6.48
CA ILE A 69 2.62 14.06 -5.90
C ILE A 69 3.73 13.92 -6.95
N GLN A 70 3.62 12.90 -7.80
CA GLN A 70 4.65 12.53 -8.76
C GLN A 70 5.02 13.67 -9.72
N GLY A 71 6.31 13.95 -9.83
CA GLY A 71 6.86 14.96 -10.74
C GLY A 71 6.56 16.41 -10.35
N ILE A 72 6.06 16.65 -9.12
CA ILE A 72 5.70 17.99 -8.66
C ILE A 72 6.66 18.49 -7.56
N GLY A 73 7.36 19.58 -7.85
CA GLY A 73 8.32 20.24 -6.96
C GLY A 73 9.71 19.61 -7.01
N GLU A 74 10.50 19.87 -5.98
CA GLU A 74 11.86 19.35 -5.88
C GLU A 74 11.85 17.83 -5.60
N PRO A 75 12.75 17.04 -6.21
CA PRO A 75 12.74 15.58 -6.09
C PRO A 75 12.81 15.06 -4.66
N GLY A 76 13.56 15.70 -3.77
CA GLY A 76 13.63 15.33 -2.36
C GLY A 76 12.29 15.53 -1.63
N GLU A 77 11.60 16.64 -1.91
CA GLU A 77 10.27 16.93 -1.38
C GLU A 77 9.21 15.97 -1.94
N GLU A 78 9.34 15.58 -3.21
CA GLU A 78 8.50 14.56 -3.83
C GLU A 78 8.59 13.26 -3.04
N LEU A 79 9.82 12.73 -2.80
CA LEU A 79 10.05 11.49 -2.06
C LEU A 79 9.51 11.56 -0.62
N GLU A 80 9.70 12.69 0.08
CA GLU A 80 9.15 12.90 1.42
C GLU A 80 7.60 12.87 1.41
N ARG A 81 6.96 13.54 0.46
CA ARG A 81 5.50 13.55 0.32
C ARG A 81 4.94 12.18 -0.04
N MET A 82 5.65 11.42 -0.87
CA MET A 82 5.28 10.04 -1.19
C MET A 82 5.35 9.15 0.05
N ALA A 83 6.39 9.28 0.88
CA ALA A 83 6.50 8.55 2.14
C ALA A 83 5.34 8.89 3.10
N GLU A 84 4.97 10.17 3.19
CA GLU A 84 3.81 10.60 3.97
C GLU A 84 2.49 10.05 3.43
N ALA A 85 2.29 10.04 2.10
CA ALA A 85 1.10 9.50 1.46
C ALA A 85 0.97 7.99 1.69
N TYR A 86 2.06 7.24 1.57
CA TYR A 86 2.12 5.81 1.89
C TYR A 86 1.72 5.55 3.34
N ARG A 87 2.30 6.28 4.29
CA ARG A 87 1.96 6.18 5.71
C ARG A 87 0.48 6.50 5.96
N ALA A 88 -0.02 7.60 5.37
CA ALA A 88 -1.42 8.01 5.50
C ALA A 88 -2.38 6.94 4.96
N HIS A 89 -2.05 6.32 3.82
CA HIS A 89 -2.80 5.21 3.25
C HIS A 89 -2.87 4.03 4.22
N ALA A 90 -1.73 3.57 4.75
CA ALA A 90 -1.66 2.44 5.67
C ALA A 90 -2.49 2.66 6.96
N HIS A 91 -2.43 3.88 7.53
CA HIS A 91 -3.23 4.23 8.70
C HIS A 91 -4.73 4.41 8.39
N ARG A 92 -5.09 4.78 7.18
CA ARG A 92 -6.48 4.89 6.75
C ARG A 92 -7.12 3.53 6.48
N TRP A 93 -6.34 2.59 5.94
CA TRP A 93 -6.78 1.28 5.48
C TRP A 93 -5.90 0.16 6.06
N PRO A 94 -5.86 0.00 7.41
CA PRO A 94 -4.92 -0.90 8.05
C PRO A 94 -5.17 -2.37 7.72
N ARG A 95 -6.42 -2.76 7.46
CA ARG A 95 -6.76 -4.14 7.09
C ARG A 95 -6.40 -4.46 5.64
N HIS A 96 -6.56 -3.50 4.71
CA HIS A 96 -6.02 -3.66 3.36
C HIS A 96 -4.50 -3.75 3.38
N TYR A 97 -3.83 -2.89 4.19
CA TYR A 97 -2.38 -2.93 4.34
C TYR A 97 -1.89 -4.29 4.88
N ASP A 98 -2.61 -4.88 5.84
CA ASP A 98 -2.33 -6.21 6.34
C ASP A 98 -2.53 -7.30 5.28
N LEU A 99 -3.57 -7.20 4.45
CA LEU A 99 -3.78 -8.09 3.30
C LEU A 99 -2.66 -7.97 2.25
N MET A 100 -2.18 -6.75 1.98
CA MET A 100 -1.13 -6.47 0.98
C MET A 100 0.25 -6.95 1.43
N PHE A 101 0.61 -6.77 2.71
CA PHE A 101 1.98 -6.89 3.21
C PHE A 101 2.12 -7.76 4.48
N GLY A 102 1.02 -8.26 5.02
CA GLY A 102 1.01 -9.05 6.25
C GLY A 102 1.63 -10.45 6.07
N ARG A 103 1.47 -11.29 7.09
CA ARG A 103 2.07 -12.63 7.15
C ARG A 103 1.53 -13.63 6.12
N GLY A 104 0.72 -13.15 5.17
CA GLY A 104 -0.01 -14.00 4.24
C GLY A 104 -1.31 -14.56 4.85
N VAL A 105 -2.19 -14.96 3.99
CA VAL A 105 -3.48 -15.56 4.36
C VAL A 105 -3.41 -17.05 4.02
N PRO A 106 -3.60 -17.95 4.98
CA PRO A 106 -3.56 -19.38 4.68
C PRO A 106 -4.50 -19.75 3.52
N GLY A 107 -3.95 -20.38 2.47
CA GLY A 107 -4.71 -20.78 1.29
C GLY A 107 -5.04 -19.66 0.29
N PHE A 108 -4.47 -18.47 0.46
CA PHE A 108 -4.55 -17.38 -0.51
C PHE A 108 -3.16 -17.05 -1.06
N GLU A 109 -3.06 -17.06 -2.38
CA GLU A 109 -1.92 -16.54 -3.12
C GLU A 109 -2.44 -15.52 -4.15
N PRO A 110 -1.87 -14.30 -4.20
CA PRO A 110 -2.26 -13.31 -5.20
C PRO A 110 -2.09 -13.85 -6.62
N SER A 111 -3.07 -13.59 -7.48
CA SER A 111 -3.03 -13.94 -8.90
C SER A 111 -1.87 -13.25 -9.64
N GLY A 112 -1.64 -13.64 -10.90
CA GLY A 112 -0.67 -12.93 -11.76
C GLY A 112 -1.02 -11.46 -11.96
N GLU A 113 -2.33 -11.14 -12.09
CA GLU A 113 -2.84 -9.77 -12.19
C GLU A 113 -2.58 -8.98 -10.90
N ALA A 114 -2.91 -9.56 -9.75
CA ALA A 114 -2.68 -8.94 -8.45
C ALA A 114 -1.19 -8.66 -8.19
N ARG A 115 -0.31 -9.62 -8.51
CA ARG A 115 1.14 -9.42 -8.44
C ARG A 115 1.62 -8.33 -9.41
N GLY A 116 1.06 -8.26 -10.62
CA GLY A 116 1.34 -7.19 -11.58
C GLY A 116 0.98 -5.81 -11.03
N THR A 117 -0.19 -5.69 -10.40
CA THR A 117 -0.64 -4.44 -9.74
C THR A 117 0.28 -4.04 -8.58
N ALA A 118 0.73 -5.00 -7.77
CA ALA A 118 1.70 -4.75 -6.71
C ALA A 118 3.04 -4.24 -7.25
N LEU A 119 3.57 -4.85 -8.32
CA LEU A 119 4.79 -4.39 -8.98
C LEU A 119 4.63 -3.00 -9.58
N ALA A 120 3.48 -2.70 -10.20
CA ALA A 120 3.18 -1.36 -10.69
C ALA A 120 3.15 -0.31 -9.56
N GLY A 121 2.64 -0.70 -8.39
CA GLY A 121 2.70 0.13 -7.19
C GLY A 121 4.13 0.45 -6.73
N PHE A 122 5.04 -0.52 -6.80
CA PHE A 122 6.46 -0.30 -6.52
C PHE A 122 7.15 0.52 -7.60
N GLN A 123 6.78 0.35 -8.88
CA GLN A 123 7.33 1.13 -9.98
C GLN A 123 7.16 2.64 -9.79
N VAL A 124 6.09 3.07 -9.12
CA VAL A 124 5.86 4.49 -8.75
C VAL A 124 7.01 5.05 -7.90
N TRP A 125 7.57 4.25 -6.98
CA TRP A 125 8.75 4.61 -6.20
C TRP A 125 10.00 4.68 -7.07
N VAL A 126 10.20 3.69 -7.94
CA VAL A 126 11.35 3.64 -8.86
C VAL A 126 11.38 4.87 -9.76
N ASP A 127 10.24 5.24 -10.36
CA ASP A 127 10.13 6.40 -11.23
C ASP A 127 10.47 7.71 -10.51
N SER A 128 10.07 7.86 -9.25
CA SER A 128 10.37 9.04 -8.45
C SER A 128 11.84 9.11 -8.05
N VAL A 129 12.45 7.97 -7.72
CA VAL A 129 13.90 7.88 -7.45
C VAL A 129 14.71 8.12 -8.72
N GLU A 130 14.27 7.65 -9.89
CA GLU A 130 14.92 7.98 -11.16
C GLU A 130 14.93 9.49 -11.43
N ARG A 131 13.83 10.19 -11.13
CA ARG A 131 13.80 11.66 -11.23
C ARG A 131 14.81 12.32 -10.29
N ALA A 132 14.89 11.83 -9.05
CA ALA A 132 15.86 12.33 -8.08
C ALA A 132 17.31 12.06 -8.52
N THR A 133 17.57 10.91 -9.12
CA THR A 133 18.88 10.57 -9.68
C THR A 133 19.23 11.46 -10.89
N LYS A 134 18.29 11.65 -11.82
CA LYS A 134 18.48 12.55 -12.97
C LYS A 134 18.72 14.00 -12.58
N ALA A 135 18.13 14.43 -11.45
CA ALA A 135 18.36 15.76 -10.89
C ALA A 135 19.67 15.88 -10.06
N GLY A 136 20.44 14.81 -9.93
CA GLY A 136 21.69 14.79 -9.17
C GLY A 136 21.53 14.77 -7.64
N LEU A 137 20.31 14.51 -7.13
CA LEU A 137 20.06 14.39 -5.70
C LEU A 137 20.55 13.02 -5.17
N LEU A 138 20.30 11.96 -5.93
CA LEU A 138 20.74 10.61 -5.64
C LEU A 138 21.63 10.11 -6.76
N SER A 139 22.52 9.17 -6.47
CA SER A 139 23.30 8.46 -7.48
C SER A 139 23.14 6.93 -7.34
N GLY A 140 23.77 6.18 -8.23
CA GLY A 140 23.69 4.72 -8.23
C GLY A 140 22.42 4.15 -8.87
N ASN A 141 22.04 2.94 -8.45
CA ASN A 141 20.93 2.22 -9.04
C ASN A 141 19.58 2.68 -8.46
N ALA A 142 18.69 3.19 -9.32
CA ALA A 142 17.40 3.72 -8.90
C ALA A 142 16.49 2.64 -8.27
N LEU A 143 16.52 1.41 -8.76
CA LEU A 143 15.74 0.30 -8.22
C LEU A 143 16.19 -0.04 -6.79
N GLU A 144 17.50 -0.11 -6.55
CA GLU A 144 18.08 -0.36 -5.23
C GLU A 144 17.73 0.76 -4.23
N ASN A 145 17.86 2.02 -4.66
CA ASN A 145 17.52 3.15 -3.81
C ASN A 145 16.01 3.23 -3.53
N ALA A 146 15.18 2.94 -4.52
CA ALA A 146 13.73 2.84 -4.33
C ALA A 146 13.38 1.74 -3.32
N PHE A 147 14.01 0.57 -3.42
CA PHE A 147 13.80 -0.52 -2.47
C PHE A 147 14.23 -0.13 -1.05
N ARG A 148 15.39 0.52 -0.87
CA ARG A 148 15.87 0.99 0.43
C ARG A 148 14.91 1.98 1.08
N LEU A 149 14.45 2.99 0.31
CA LEU A 149 13.50 4.00 0.77
C LEU A 149 12.14 3.37 1.14
N TRP A 150 11.66 2.48 0.28
CA TRP A 150 10.42 1.76 0.55
C TRP A 150 10.54 0.84 1.77
N ALA A 151 11.64 0.08 1.92
CA ALA A 151 11.86 -0.82 3.05
C ALA A 151 11.89 -0.06 4.39
N LEU A 152 12.58 1.09 4.45
CA LEU A 152 12.55 1.96 5.63
C LEU A 152 11.13 2.41 5.95
N ASN A 153 10.44 2.94 4.95
CA ASN A 153 9.10 3.49 5.08
C ASN A 153 8.10 2.41 5.52
N HIS A 154 8.13 1.25 4.86
CA HIS A 154 7.31 0.08 5.18
C HIS A 154 7.58 -0.42 6.61
N GLY A 155 8.84 -0.61 6.98
CA GLY A 155 9.21 -1.07 8.32
C GLY A 155 8.74 -0.11 9.42
N TYR A 156 8.90 1.20 9.20
CA TYR A 156 8.43 2.21 10.15
C TYR A 156 6.92 2.16 10.34
N VAL A 157 6.17 2.15 9.23
CA VAL A 157 4.70 2.11 9.24
C VAL A 157 4.19 0.80 9.84
N SER A 158 4.80 -0.33 9.52
CA SER A 158 4.43 -1.64 10.08
C SER A 158 4.57 -1.66 11.60
N LEU A 159 5.65 -1.08 12.15
CA LEU A 159 5.84 -0.95 13.59
C LEU A 159 4.81 -0.02 14.26
N GLU A 160 4.40 1.05 13.57
CA GLU A 160 3.33 1.91 14.06
C GLU A 160 1.98 1.17 14.12
N LEU A 161 1.64 0.39 13.10
CA LEU A 161 0.35 -0.32 13.02
C LEU A 161 0.20 -1.44 14.05
N ILE A 162 1.30 -2.00 14.53
CA ILE A 162 1.30 -3.03 15.60
C ILE A 162 1.63 -2.47 16.99
N ASP A 163 1.51 -1.14 17.17
CA ASP A 163 1.75 -0.43 18.46
C ASP A 163 3.16 -0.62 19.06
N MET A 164 4.16 -0.94 18.24
CA MET A 164 5.56 -1.05 18.66
C MET A 164 6.33 0.28 18.56
N ALA A 165 5.74 1.29 17.95
CA ALA A 165 6.32 2.63 17.89
C ALA A 165 6.25 3.34 19.26
N PRO A 166 7.21 4.23 19.60
CA PRO A 166 7.15 5.04 20.81
C PRO A 166 5.85 5.83 20.88
N LYS A 167 5.13 5.75 22.00
CA LYS A 167 3.84 6.42 22.21
C LYS A 167 3.92 7.93 21.97
N GLY A 168 2.84 8.51 21.48
CA GLY A 168 2.74 9.94 21.21
C GLY A 168 1.42 10.32 20.52
N SER A 169 1.20 11.63 20.36
CA SER A 169 0.07 12.11 19.56
C SER A 169 0.26 11.74 18.08
N LYS A 170 -0.83 11.69 17.31
CA LYS A 170 -0.79 11.47 15.84
C LYS A 170 0.20 12.44 15.15
N ARG A 171 0.26 13.69 15.62
CA ARG A 171 1.21 14.70 15.10
C ARG A 171 2.66 14.32 15.42
N ALA A 172 2.94 13.86 16.64
CA ALA A 172 4.29 13.46 17.04
C ALA A 172 4.78 12.23 16.25
N LEU A 173 3.92 11.22 16.06
CA LEU A 173 4.23 10.05 15.24
C LEU A 173 4.53 10.43 13.79
N ARG A 174 3.68 11.26 13.18
CA ARG A 174 3.93 11.78 11.82
C ARG A 174 5.25 12.54 11.72
N GLN A 175 5.57 13.38 12.70
CA GLN A 175 6.83 14.14 12.72
C GLN A 175 8.06 13.22 12.85
N ARG A 176 8.00 12.20 13.70
CA ARG A 176 9.07 11.19 13.85
C ARG A 176 9.32 10.44 12.54
N HIS A 177 8.25 9.97 11.89
CA HIS A 177 8.34 9.31 10.59
C HIS A 177 9.04 10.21 9.56
N ARG A 178 8.60 11.47 9.45
CA ARG A 178 9.19 12.43 8.51
C ARG A 178 10.68 12.70 8.79
N VAL A 179 11.04 12.86 10.06
CA VAL A 179 12.45 13.06 10.46
C VAL A 179 13.29 11.83 10.13
N ALA A 180 12.80 10.62 10.41
CA ALA A 180 13.52 9.38 10.10
C ALA A 180 13.71 9.20 8.60
N PHE A 181 12.67 9.44 7.80
CA PHE A 181 12.74 9.32 6.34
C PHE A 181 13.73 10.33 5.74
N ARG A 182 13.66 11.60 6.18
CA ARG A 182 14.58 12.67 5.74
C ARG A 182 16.04 12.35 6.09
N ALA A 183 16.30 11.90 7.32
CA ALA A 183 17.64 11.52 7.75
C ALA A 183 18.22 10.39 6.90
N PHE A 184 17.39 9.40 6.56
CA PHE A 184 17.80 8.28 5.71
C PHE A 184 18.06 8.73 4.26
N LEU A 185 17.17 9.57 3.70
CA LEU A 185 17.35 10.15 2.38
C LEU A 185 18.67 10.94 2.28
N SER A 186 18.93 11.83 3.25
CA SER A 186 20.19 12.58 3.32
C SER A 186 21.42 11.68 3.50
N GLY A 187 21.28 10.54 4.18
CA GLY A 187 22.33 9.53 4.28
C GLY A 187 22.66 8.87 2.94
N LEU A 188 21.67 8.63 2.09
CA LEU A 188 21.87 8.12 0.73
C LEU A 188 22.57 9.18 -0.16
N GLU A 189 22.21 10.46 -0.02
CA GLU A 189 22.85 11.57 -0.73
C GLU A 189 24.35 11.70 -0.39
N ALA A 190 24.73 11.45 0.88
CA ALA A 190 26.09 11.61 1.39
C ALA A 190 27.00 10.41 1.06
N SER A 191 26.48 9.18 1.15
CA SER A 191 27.26 7.95 1.00
C SER A 191 27.84 7.74 -0.40
N GLU A 192 27.38 8.48 -1.39
CA GLU A 192 27.77 8.34 -2.79
C GLU A 192 28.70 9.46 -3.26
N ARG A 193 29.04 10.42 -2.37
CA ARG A 193 30.04 11.48 -2.61
C ARG A 193 31.44 11.15 -2.06
N SER A 194 31.57 9.99 -1.42
CA SER A 194 32.82 9.47 -0.84
C SER A 194 33.43 8.40 -1.69
#